data_7bfeafa13648167173acfcd64fb74077
#
_entry.id   7bfeafa13648167173acfcd64fb74077
#
_cell.length_a   1.000
_cell.length_b   1.000
_cell.length_c   1.000
_cell.angle_alpha   90.00
_cell.angle_beta   90.00
_cell.angle_gamma   90.00
#
_symmetry.space_group_name_H-M   'P 1'
#
loop_
_entity.id
_entity.type
_entity.pdbx_description
1 polymer ?
#
loop_
_entity_poly.entity_id
_entity_poly.type
_entity_poly.pdbx_seq_one_letter_code
_entity_poly.pdbx_strand_id
1 'polypeptide(L)'
;MNGLPQADELHRLAVAACQAGRLGEGITYARQALAVDAGRSRTHLLLGMALAQSGVLHEALTSLDRAIALAPELADAHGNRADVLVELHRPLEAIESYDRAVALAPQSFPSWCNRAVVLFDLGRHEEALASYDRALAIEPQHIDVLAARGLALNALDRCEEAVETLDRALKLAPDHHLARRTRGVALLKLERFAQALADFQRVLAQRPDDEDALYNVAFTLVASERDGEALAVYDKLLAANPRHVEALLGKGAALQNLTRFAEAVAVYDQVLAVDPQRADAHYSAATALLSMGNFQRGLSEYEWRRRIVPGSASVVQPFREPIWLGESPLRDKTLLIHAEQGMGDVLYAVRYVPRLAGQGARVVLQVHAALKPLLAGLQGAALVVARGEPLPAFDCHCPVMSLPYAMKTELATIPAEVPYLHAPADRVSYWRARLPQTTALRVGIVWCGNPAFKEDRRRSLKFAQIEPILATTDVFFISFNPGIGERERTAMAGHSHVLHLGSELRDFADTAAVIAQLDLVITSDTSVAHLAGAMGRPVWIMLGFAPDWRFAHDRERSSWYPSARLFRQNAQGDWAGVIERVRLELNALAKQR
;
A
#
# COMPACT_ATOMS: atom_id res chain seq x y z
N MET A 1 32.03 -52.23 -39.50
CA MET A 1 32.54 -52.14 -38.11
C MET A 1 33.68 -51.15 -37.91
N ASN A 2 34.22 -50.50 -38.94
CA ASN A 2 35.38 -49.56 -38.82
C ASN A 2 35.05 -48.11 -38.41
N GLY A 3 33.80 -47.73 -38.27
CA GLY A 3 33.44 -46.35 -37.97
C GLY A 3 33.40 -45.96 -36.49
N LEU A 4 33.12 -46.92 -35.56
CA LEU A 4 33.00 -46.61 -34.14
C LEU A 4 34.25 -46.03 -33.49
N PRO A 5 35.48 -46.56 -33.74
CA PRO A 5 36.72 -45.94 -33.20
C PRO A 5 36.97 -44.53 -33.72
N GLN A 6 36.58 -44.23 -34.97
CA GLN A 6 36.71 -42.92 -35.58
C GLN A 6 35.75 -41.89 -34.96
N ALA A 7 34.51 -42.28 -34.68
CA ALA A 7 33.53 -41.42 -34.01
C ALA A 7 33.93 -41.12 -32.55
N ASP A 8 34.55 -42.07 -31.82
CA ASP A 8 35.10 -41.87 -30.48
C ASP A 8 36.24 -40.87 -30.47
N GLU A 9 37.15 -40.95 -31.44
CA GLU A 9 38.26 -40.02 -31.57
C GLU A 9 37.79 -38.62 -31.89
N LEU A 10 36.84 -38.48 -32.84
CA LEU A 10 36.26 -37.16 -33.19
C LEU A 10 35.48 -36.56 -32.01
N HIS A 11 34.79 -37.36 -31.22
CA HIS A 11 34.13 -36.87 -30.00
C HIS A 11 35.16 -36.38 -28.96
N ARG A 12 36.27 -37.10 -28.75
CA ARG A 12 37.35 -36.65 -27.86
C ARG A 12 37.97 -35.33 -28.33
N LEU A 13 38.21 -35.18 -29.64
CA LEU A 13 38.71 -33.92 -30.23
C LEU A 13 37.70 -32.78 -30.04
N ALA A 14 36.42 -33.04 -30.20
CA ALA A 14 35.36 -32.07 -29.96
C ALA A 14 35.34 -31.59 -28.48
N VAL A 15 35.44 -32.53 -27.53
CA VAL A 15 35.52 -32.18 -26.09
C VAL A 15 36.76 -31.35 -25.82
N ALA A 16 37.96 -31.74 -26.31
CA ALA A 16 39.19 -31.02 -26.10
C ALA A 16 39.16 -29.61 -26.72
N ALA A 17 38.59 -29.47 -27.91
CA ALA A 17 38.44 -28.16 -28.57
C ALA A 17 37.49 -27.23 -27.78
N CYS A 18 36.33 -27.74 -27.30
CA CYS A 18 35.40 -26.98 -26.47
C CYS A 18 36.04 -26.56 -25.13
N GLN A 19 36.77 -27.47 -24.46
CA GLN A 19 37.49 -27.15 -23.22
C GLN A 19 38.59 -26.10 -23.41
N ALA A 20 39.21 -26.06 -24.60
CA ALA A 20 40.18 -25.06 -24.98
C ALA A 20 39.55 -23.73 -25.47
N GLY A 21 38.23 -23.55 -25.39
CA GLY A 21 37.50 -22.37 -25.84
C GLY A 21 37.37 -22.24 -27.38
N ARG A 22 37.84 -23.25 -28.13
CA ARG A 22 37.79 -23.26 -29.61
C ARG A 22 36.44 -23.86 -30.07
N LEU A 23 35.35 -23.16 -29.79
CA LEU A 23 33.97 -23.66 -30.02
C LEU A 23 33.70 -24.06 -31.46
N GLY A 24 34.18 -23.27 -32.45
CA GLY A 24 33.99 -23.58 -33.87
C GLY A 24 34.63 -24.90 -34.32
N GLU A 25 35.84 -25.21 -33.80
CA GLU A 25 36.47 -26.51 -34.04
C GLU A 25 35.70 -27.62 -33.31
N GLY A 26 35.27 -27.39 -32.07
CA GLY A 26 34.47 -28.33 -31.30
C GLY A 26 33.17 -28.70 -32.01
N ILE A 27 32.42 -27.72 -32.51
CA ILE A 27 31.22 -27.90 -33.32
C ILE A 27 31.51 -28.73 -34.57
N THR A 28 32.63 -28.44 -35.25
CA THR A 28 33.02 -29.15 -36.48
C THR A 28 33.33 -30.60 -36.19
N TYR A 29 34.14 -30.90 -35.18
CA TYR A 29 34.45 -32.29 -34.79
C TYR A 29 33.21 -33.03 -34.28
N ALA A 30 32.32 -32.37 -33.52
CA ALA A 30 31.08 -32.97 -33.07
C ALA A 30 30.16 -33.35 -34.24
N ARG A 31 29.99 -32.48 -35.23
CA ARG A 31 29.22 -32.75 -36.46
C ARG A 31 29.83 -33.92 -37.27
N GLN A 32 31.17 -33.96 -37.39
CA GLN A 32 31.87 -35.09 -38.05
C GLN A 32 31.65 -36.42 -37.29
N ALA A 33 31.73 -36.40 -35.96
CA ALA A 33 31.44 -37.57 -35.15
C ALA A 33 30.01 -38.08 -35.35
N LEU A 34 29.02 -37.18 -35.41
CA LEU A 34 27.62 -37.49 -35.63
C LEU A 34 27.31 -37.93 -37.08
N ALA A 35 28.13 -37.50 -38.05
CA ALA A 35 28.07 -38.01 -39.43
C ALA A 35 28.51 -39.46 -39.53
N VAL A 36 29.43 -39.88 -38.65
CA VAL A 36 29.86 -41.31 -38.57
C VAL A 36 28.88 -42.15 -37.76
N ASP A 37 28.38 -41.60 -36.65
CA ASP A 37 27.42 -42.29 -35.76
C ASP A 37 26.44 -41.29 -35.17
N ALA A 38 25.24 -41.20 -35.73
CA ALA A 38 24.18 -40.27 -35.33
C ALA A 38 23.48 -40.71 -34.01
N GLY A 39 23.77 -41.88 -33.48
CA GLY A 39 23.16 -42.44 -32.25
C GLY A 39 23.83 -41.97 -30.93
N ARG A 40 24.76 -41.03 -30.99
CA ARG A 40 25.61 -40.63 -29.85
C ARG A 40 24.99 -39.49 -29.04
N SER A 41 24.20 -39.81 -28.05
CA SER A 41 23.52 -38.80 -27.20
C SER A 41 24.48 -37.79 -26.56
N ARG A 42 25.63 -38.23 -26.05
CA ARG A 42 26.64 -37.34 -25.44
C ARG A 42 27.31 -36.41 -26.44
N THR A 43 27.43 -36.82 -27.72
CA THR A 43 27.96 -35.94 -28.77
C THR A 43 26.92 -34.88 -29.18
N HIS A 44 25.64 -35.27 -29.23
CA HIS A 44 24.53 -34.32 -29.41
C HIS A 44 24.45 -33.30 -28.25
N LEU A 45 24.61 -33.74 -27.00
CA LEU A 45 24.69 -32.85 -25.83
C LEU A 45 25.86 -31.87 -25.98
N LEU A 46 27.07 -32.34 -26.28
CA LEU A 46 28.25 -31.49 -26.47
C LEU A 46 28.05 -30.46 -27.61
N LEU A 47 27.49 -30.92 -28.73
CA LEU A 47 27.17 -30.04 -29.86
C LEU A 47 26.14 -28.98 -29.45
N GLY A 48 25.09 -29.36 -28.73
CA GLY A 48 24.09 -28.43 -28.23
C GLY A 48 24.67 -27.37 -27.29
N MET A 49 25.52 -27.78 -26.34
CA MET A 49 26.22 -26.87 -25.44
C MET A 49 27.15 -25.90 -26.19
N ALA A 50 27.95 -26.39 -27.15
CA ALA A 50 28.86 -25.57 -27.92
C ALA A 50 28.13 -24.57 -28.84
N LEU A 51 27.02 -24.99 -29.43
CA LEU A 51 26.13 -24.13 -30.22
C LEU A 51 25.47 -23.04 -29.38
N ALA A 52 24.98 -23.40 -28.17
CA ALA A 52 24.40 -22.45 -27.24
C ALA A 52 25.43 -21.38 -26.84
N GLN A 53 26.62 -21.77 -26.45
CA GLN A 53 27.72 -20.84 -26.14
C GLN A 53 28.14 -19.96 -27.32
N SER A 54 27.89 -20.43 -28.55
CA SER A 54 28.15 -19.65 -29.78
C SER A 54 26.94 -18.78 -30.22
N GLY A 55 25.84 -18.76 -29.44
CA GLY A 55 24.62 -18.00 -29.76
C GLY A 55 23.73 -18.63 -30.82
N VAL A 56 23.99 -19.87 -31.27
CA VAL A 56 23.22 -20.55 -32.31
C VAL A 56 22.11 -21.38 -31.65
N LEU A 57 21.17 -20.69 -31.02
CA LEU A 57 20.21 -21.26 -30.06
C LEU A 57 19.24 -22.29 -30.66
N HIS A 58 18.72 -22.07 -31.87
CA HIS A 58 17.78 -23.01 -32.49
C HIS A 58 18.43 -24.35 -32.87
N GLU A 59 19.67 -24.33 -33.35
CA GLU A 59 20.42 -25.56 -33.63
C GLU A 59 20.83 -26.25 -32.32
N ALA A 60 21.18 -25.45 -31.30
CA ALA A 60 21.47 -25.98 -29.97
C ALA A 60 20.28 -26.75 -29.42
N LEU A 61 19.07 -26.16 -29.47
CA LEU A 61 17.84 -26.81 -29.02
C LEU A 61 17.59 -28.11 -29.78
N THR A 62 17.72 -28.12 -31.11
CA THR A 62 17.56 -29.31 -31.94
C THR A 62 18.55 -30.42 -31.54
N SER A 63 19.80 -30.05 -31.26
CA SER A 63 20.83 -31.01 -30.84
C SER A 63 20.53 -31.58 -29.45
N LEU A 64 20.07 -30.75 -28.52
CA LEU A 64 19.68 -31.17 -27.16
C LEU A 64 18.44 -32.06 -27.17
N ASP A 65 17.43 -31.71 -28.00
CA ASP A 65 16.24 -32.54 -28.19
C ASP A 65 16.64 -33.95 -28.72
N ARG A 66 17.62 -33.99 -29.64
CA ARG A 66 18.13 -35.28 -30.14
C ARG A 66 18.90 -36.06 -29.09
N ALA A 67 19.69 -35.37 -28.23
CA ALA A 67 20.36 -36.00 -27.10
C ALA A 67 19.35 -36.63 -26.14
N ILE A 68 18.27 -35.92 -25.82
CA ILE A 68 17.19 -36.41 -24.94
C ILE A 68 16.43 -37.58 -25.59
N ALA A 69 16.12 -37.49 -26.88
CA ALA A 69 15.44 -38.58 -27.59
C ALA A 69 16.25 -39.87 -27.60
N LEU A 70 17.60 -39.79 -27.62
CA LEU A 70 18.52 -40.92 -27.57
C LEU A 70 18.79 -41.44 -26.15
N ALA A 71 18.78 -40.55 -25.17
CA ALA A 71 19.01 -40.85 -23.76
C ALA A 71 18.14 -39.97 -22.85
N PRO A 72 16.88 -40.34 -22.63
CA PRO A 72 15.92 -39.56 -21.84
C PRO A 72 16.31 -39.34 -20.35
N GLU A 73 17.20 -40.17 -19.84
CA GLU A 73 17.75 -40.10 -18.47
C GLU A 73 18.96 -39.16 -18.35
N LEU A 74 19.40 -38.51 -19.42
CA LEU A 74 20.56 -37.61 -19.40
C LEU A 74 20.20 -36.26 -18.80
N ALA A 75 20.34 -36.10 -17.48
CA ALA A 75 19.97 -34.91 -16.73
C ALA A 75 20.58 -33.64 -17.31
N ASP A 76 21.87 -33.68 -17.70
CA ASP A 76 22.57 -32.50 -18.27
C ASP A 76 21.93 -32.01 -19.57
N ALA A 77 21.40 -32.95 -20.40
CA ALA A 77 20.72 -32.54 -21.63
C ALA A 77 19.43 -31.76 -21.35
N HIS A 78 18.66 -32.17 -20.34
CA HIS A 78 17.48 -31.46 -19.89
C HIS A 78 17.83 -30.09 -19.29
N GLY A 79 18.88 -29.99 -18.45
CA GLY A 79 19.34 -28.72 -17.87
C GLY A 79 19.78 -27.74 -18.96
N ASN A 80 20.67 -28.16 -19.87
CA ASN A 80 21.14 -27.31 -20.97
C ASN A 80 20.00 -26.93 -21.95
N ARG A 81 19.05 -27.83 -22.18
CA ARG A 81 17.84 -27.52 -22.97
C ARG A 81 17.03 -26.41 -22.31
N ALA A 82 16.88 -26.45 -21.00
CA ALA A 82 16.19 -25.41 -20.25
C ALA A 82 16.92 -24.06 -20.35
N ASP A 83 18.25 -24.03 -20.20
CA ASP A 83 19.05 -22.81 -20.34
C ASP A 83 18.85 -22.19 -21.75
N VAL A 84 18.90 -22.99 -22.82
CA VAL A 84 18.64 -22.53 -24.18
C VAL A 84 17.21 -22.01 -24.36
N LEU A 85 16.21 -22.64 -23.74
CA LEU A 85 14.83 -22.20 -23.79
C LEU A 85 14.61 -20.86 -23.07
N VAL A 86 15.32 -20.61 -21.98
CA VAL A 86 15.33 -19.29 -21.31
C VAL A 86 15.84 -18.22 -22.25
N GLU A 87 16.98 -18.45 -22.92
CA GLU A 87 17.54 -17.50 -23.88
C GLU A 87 16.65 -17.28 -25.12
N LEU A 88 15.85 -18.29 -25.50
CA LEU A 88 14.83 -18.20 -26.55
C LEU A 88 13.50 -17.57 -26.06
N HIS A 89 13.43 -17.03 -24.84
CA HIS A 89 12.22 -16.46 -24.22
C HIS A 89 11.04 -17.43 -24.13
N ARG A 90 11.32 -18.73 -23.85
CA ARG A 90 10.34 -19.82 -23.68
C ARG A 90 10.36 -20.38 -22.24
N PRO A 91 10.09 -19.54 -21.20
CA PRO A 91 10.34 -19.90 -19.81
C PRO A 91 9.45 -21.05 -19.30
N LEU A 92 8.24 -21.24 -19.81
CA LEU A 92 7.37 -22.35 -19.38
C LEU A 92 7.96 -23.70 -19.78
N GLU A 93 8.47 -23.83 -21.01
CA GLU A 93 9.12 -25.05 -21.48
C GLU A 93 10.49 -25.28 -20.80
N ALA A 94 11.15 -24.18 -20.41
CA ALA A 94 12.37 -24.26 -19.61
C ALA A 94 12.08 -24.91 -18.25
N ILE A 95 11.00 -24.51 -17.57
CA ILE A 95 10.62 -25.11 -16.28
C ILE A 95 10.37 -26.61 -16.41
N GLU A 96 9.64 -27.07 -17.45
CA GLU A 96 9.42 -28.50 -17.70
C GLU A 96 10.75 -29.26 -17.85
N SER A 97 11.71 -28.64 -18.55
CA SER A 97 13.03 -29.22 -18.75
C SER A 97 13.85 -29.24 -17.46
N TYR A 98 13.83 -28.15 -16.66
CA TYR A 98 14.46 -28.14 -15.34
C TYR A 98 13.82 -29.14 -14.39
N ASP A 99 12.49 -29.28 -14.38
CA ASP A 99 11.78 -30.27 -13.57
C ASP A 99 12.32 -31.67 -13.86
N ARG A 100 12.54 -31.97 -15.14
CA ARG A 100 13.11 -33.26 -15.53
C ARG A 100 14.58 -33.40 -15.12
N ALA A 101 15.37 -32.32 -15.28
CA ALA A 101 16.79 -32.31 -14.90
C ALA A 101 16.96 -32.56 -13.39
N VAL A 102 16.20 -31.85 -12.53
CA VAL A 102 16.30 -32.02 -11.06
C VAL A 102 15.72 -33.36 -10.56
N ALA A 103 14.73 -33.90 -11.26
CA ALA A 103 14.21 -35.25 -10.96
C ALA A 103 15.25 -36.35 -11.25
N LEU A 104 16.01 -36.19 -12.33
CA LEU A 104 17.07 -37.16 -12.73
C LEU A 104 18.36 -36.96 -11.91
N ALA A 105 18.70 -35.71 -11.59
CA ALA A 105 19.89 -35.33 -10.81
C ALA A 105 19.55 -34.42 -9.63
N PRO A 106 18.99 -34.96 -8.52
CA PRO A 106 18.57 -34.14 -7.37
C PRO A 106 19.70 -33.36 -6.66
N GLN A 107 20.96 -33.70 -6.96
CA GLN A 107 22.14 -33.03 -6.44
C GLN A 107 22.75 -32.01 -7.44
N SER A 108 22.04 -31.71 -8.53
CA SER A 108 22.48 -30.68 -9.48
C SER A 108 22.20 -29.28 -8.93
N PHE A 109 23.19 -28.67 -8.26
CA PHE A 109 23.11 -27.31 -7.76
C PHE A 109 22.73 -26.30 -8.86
N PRO A 110 23.37 -26.28 -10.06
CA PRO A 110 23.02 -25.32 -11.12
C PRO A 110 21.57 -25.43 -11.57
N SER A 111 21.07 -26.66 -11.74
CA SER A 111 19.67 -26.85 -12.21
C SER A 111 18.65 -26.32 -11.21
N TRP A 112 18.88 -26.49 -9.90
CA TRP A 112 18.01 -25.91 -8.87
C TRP A 112 18.07 -24.39 -8.87
N CYS A 113 19.27 -23.80 -9.00
CA CYS A 113 19.43 -22.36 -9.05
C CYS A 113 18.74 -21.73 -10.26
N ASN A 114 19.02 -22.26 -11.46
CA ASN A 114 18.45 -21.73 -12.69
C ASN A 114 16.92 -21.89 -12.73
N ARG A 115 16.41 -23.05 -12.27
CA ARG A 115 14.97 -23.28 -12.09
C ARG A 115 14.35 -22.20 -11.19
N ALA A 116 14.99 -21.91 -10.06
CA ALA A 116 14.50 -20.93 -9.11
C ALA A 116 14.43 -19.51 -9.69
N VAL A 117 15.44 -19.10 -10.46
CA VAL A 117 15.47 -17.81 -11.14
C VAL A 117 14.31 -17.69 -12.12
N VAL A 118 14.11 -18.70 -12.99
CA VAL A 118 13.01 -18.65 -13.97
C VAL A 118 11.64 -18.63 -13.28
N LEU A 119 11.46 -19.40 -12.22
CA LEU A 119 10.22 -19.39 -11.43
C LEU A 119 9.98 -18.04 -10.77
N PHE A 120 11.03 -17.40 -10.25
CA PHE A 120 10.93 -16.06 -9.67
C PHE A 120 10.48 -15.04 -10.70
N ASP A 121 11.09 -15.04 -11.89
CA ASP A 121 10.75 -14.12 -12.98
C ASP A 121 9.32 -14.33 -13.51
N LEU A 122 8.79 -15.55 -13.39
CA LEU A 122 7.39 -15.87 -13.68
C LEU A 122 6.41 -15.53 -12.54
N GLY A 123 6.88 -14.94 -11.45
CA GLY A 123 6.05 -14.62 -10.28
C GLY A 123 5.67 -15.84 -9.42
N ARG A 124 6.22 -17.04 -9.69
CA ARG A 124 5.97 -18.29 -8.94
C ARG A 124 6.90 -18.38 -7.72
N HIS A 125 6.80 -17.37 -6.84
CA HIS A 125 7.79 -17.13 -5.78
C HIS A 125 7.89 -18.26 -4.74
N GLU A 126 6.81 -18.96 -4.40
CA GLU A 126 6.85 -20.11 -3.48
C GLU A 126 7.65 -21.28 -4.08
N GLU A 127 7.49 -21.55 -5.37
CA GLU A 127 8.22 -22.62 -6.05
C GLU A 127 9.69 -22.23 -6.29
N ALA A 128 9.96 -20.95 -6.52
CA ALA A 128 11.31 -20.42 -6.55
C ALA A 128 12.01 -20.61 -5.19
N LEU A 129 11.33 -20.25 -4.10
CA LEU A 129 11.82 -20.44 -2.73
C LEU A 129 12.16 -21.91 -2.45
N ALA A 130 11.27 -22.84 -2.79
CA ALA A 130 11.52 -24.26 -2.63
C ALA A 130 12.76 -24.74 -3.42
N SER A 131 12.99 -24.19 -4.62
CA SER A 131 14.16 -24.50 -5.44
C SER A 131 15.44 -23.92 -4.85
N TYR A 132 15.42 -22.68 -4.32
CA TYR A 132 16.55 -22.11 -3.57
C TYR A 132 16.86 -22.90 -2.31
N ASP A 133 15.85 -23.40 -1.58
CA ASP A 133 16.03 -24.25 -0.40
C ASP A 133 16.75 -25.57 -0.78
N ARG A 134 16.42 -26.16 -1.93
CA ARG A 134 17.10 -27.35 -2.44
C ARG A 134 18.55 -27.05 -2.85
N ALA A 135 18.79 -25.92 -3.50
CA ALA A 135 20.16 -25.48 -3.85
C ALA A 135 21.00 -25.26 -2.59
N LEU A 136 20.46 -24.59 -1.57
CA LEU A 136 21.15 -24.34 -0.29
C LEU A 136 21.30 -25.60 0.57
N ALA A 137 20.53 -26.64 0.35
CA ALA A 137 20.76 -27.94 0.97
C ALA A 137 22.02 -28.61 0.40
N ILE A 138 22.42 -28.28 -0.85
CA ILE A 138 23.62 -28.77 -1.50
C ILE A 138 24.83 -27.87 -1.15
N GLU A 139 24.65 -26.55 -1.30
CA GLU A 139 25.69 -25.55 -0.99
C GLU A 139 25.17 -24.51 0.02
N PRO A 140 25.24 -24.78 1.34
CA PRO A 140 24.58 -23.96 2.39
C PRO A 140 25.12 -22.53 2.54
N GLN A 141 26.32 -22.25 2.01
CA GLN A 141 27.00 -20.95 2.14
C GLN A 141 27.10 -20.19 0.82
N HIS A 142 26.35 -20.58 -0.21
CA HIS A 142 26.37 -19.91 -1.49
C HIS A 142 25.67 -18.54 -1.39
N ILE A 143 26.45 -17.48 -1.43
CA ILE A 143 26.03 -16.11 -1.08
C ILE A 143 24.95 -15.59 -2.02
N ASP A 144 25.12 -15.79 -3.34
CA ASP A 144 24.16 -15.30 -4.34
C ASP A 144 22.79 -16.00 -4.20
N VAL A 145 22.79 -17.29 -3.87
CA VAL A 145 21.56 -18.05 -3.65
C VAL A 145 20.87 -17.61 -2.35
N LEU A 146 21.64 -17.33 -1.28
CA LEU A 146 21.07 -16.73 -0.06
C LEU A 146 20.46 -15.36 -0.36
N ALA A 147 21.10 -14.52 -1.18
CA ALA A 147 20.55 -13.23 -1.57
C ALA A 147 19.28 -13.36 -2.40
N ALA A 148 19.26 -14.27 -3.37
CA ALA A 148 18.08 -14.54 -4.21
C ALA A 148 16.92 -15.17 -3.40
N ARG A 149 17.23 -16.05 -2.45
CA ARG A 149 16.23 -16.55 -1.49
C ARG A 149 15.61 -15.44 -0.67
N GLY A 150 16.43 -14.51 -0.18
CA GLY A 150 15.94 -13.32 0.54
C GLY A 150 15.02 -12.46 -0.33
N LEU A 151 15.32 -12.32 -1.62
CA LEU A 151 14.48 -11.60 -2.56
C LEU A 151 13.12 -12.30 -2.76
N ALA A 152 13.11 -13.63 -2.90
CA ALA A 152 11.88 -14.41 -3.00
C ALA A 152 11.02 -14.31 -1.73
N LEU A 153 11.63 -14.35 -0.55
CA LEU A 153 10.95 -14.15 0.73
C LEU A 153 10.33 -12.75 0.84
N ASN A 154 11.02 -11.70 0.38
CA ASN A 154 10.47 -10.34 0.32
C ASN A 154 9.26 -10.23 -0.62
N ALA A 155 9.28 -10.93 -1.74
CA ALA A 155 8.17 -10.98 -2.68
C ALA A 155 6.94 -11.68 -2.09
N LEU A 156 7.17 -12.64 -1.18
CA LEU A 156 6.14 -13.37 -0.42
C LEU A 156 5.72 -12.65 0.88
N ASP A 157 6.22 -11.46 1.13
CA ASP A 157 6.02 -10.66 2.34
C ASP A 157 6.49 -11.36 3.65
N ARG A 158 7.38 -12.37 3.53
CA ARG A 158 8.00 -13.10 4.64
C ARG A 158 9.27 -12.40 5.10
N CYS A 159 9.13 -11.12 5.49
CA CYS A 159 10.24 -10.18 5.67
C CYS A 159 11.19 -10.58 6.82
N GLU A 160 10.70 -11.16 7.92
CA GLU A 160 11.56 -11.61 9.03
C GLU A 160 12.53 -12.72 8.57
N GLU A 161 12.00 -13.72 7.85
CA GLU A 161 12.82 -14.81 7.31
C GLU A 161 13.80 -14.30 6.23
N ALA A 162 13.40 -13.26 5.48
CA ALA A 162 14.30 -12.60 4.53
C ALA A 162 15.49 -11.97 5.28
N VAL A 163 15.24 -11.23 6.37
CA VAL A 163 16.30 -10.62 7.18
C VAL A 163 17.25 -11.69 7.72
N GLU A 164 16.75 -12.78 8.30
CA GLU A 164 17.58 -13.88 8.82
C GLU A 164 18.47 -14.51 7.73
N THR A 165 17.89 -14.75 6.55
CA THR A 165 18.62 -15.33 5.41
C THR A 165 19.72 -14.39 4.92
N LEU A 166 19.39 -13.10 4.80
CA LEU A 166 20.31 -12.07 4.30
C LEU A 166 21.39 -11.71 5.34
N ASP A 167 21.11 -11.83 6.62
CA ASP A 167 22.11 -11.73 7.68
C ASP A 167 23.17 -12.83 7.54
N ARG A 168 22.77 -14.06 7.17
CA ARG A 168 23.74 -15.14 6.87
C ARG A 168 24.59 -14.79 5.67
N ALA A 169 24.00 -14.31 4.56
CA ALA A 169 24.73 -13.88 3.38
C ALA A 169 25.76 -12.77 3.70
N LEU A 170 25.33 -11.75 4.49
CA LEU A 170 26.17 -10.61 4.85
C LEU A 170 27.25 -10.93 5.91
N LYS A 171 27.09 -11.99 6.69
CA LYS A 171 28.18 -12.54 7.52
C LYS A 171 29.30 -13.13 6.67
N LEU A 172 28.94 -13.78 5.56
CA LEU A 172 29.91 -14.39 4.64
C LEU A 172 30.56 -13.33 3.73
N ALA A 173 29.77 -12.40 3.23
CA ALA A 173 30.22 -11.30 2.36
C ALA A 173 29.61 -9.97 2.82
N PRO A 174 30.28 -9.23 3.72
CA PRO A 174 29.76 -7.98 4.27
C PRO A 174 29.47 -6.89 3.25
N ASP A 175 30.10 -6.92 2.10
CA ASP A 175 29.96 -5.92 1.03
C ASP A 175 29.11 -6.40 -0.16
N HIS A 176 28.37 -7.50 0.00
CA HIS A 176 27.50 -8.02 -1.06
C HIS A 176 26.26 -7.12 -1.22
N HIS A 177 26.25 -6.29 -2.26
CA HIS A 177 25.25 -5.22 -2.39
C HIS A 177 23.83 -5.69 -2.62
N LEU A 178 23.60 -6.78 -3.38
CA LEU A 178 22.24 -7.30 -3.58
C LEU A 178 21.65 -7.76 -2.25
N ALA A 179 22.42 -8.53 -1.44
CA ALA A 179 21.96 -8.98 -0.14
C ALA A 179 21.66 -7.81 0.80
N ARG A 180 22.50 -6.77 0.80
CA ARG A 180 22.33 -5.59 1.63
C ARG A 180 21.10 -4.78 1.23
N ARG A 181 20.94 -4.50 -0.08
CA ARG A 181 19.78 -3.79 -0.60
C ARG A 181 18.50 -4.56 -0.32
N THR A 182 18.49 -5.86 -0.56
CA THR A 182 17.33 -6.73 -0.31
C THR A 182 16.97 -6.78 1.18
N ARG A 183 17.95 -6.80 2.09
CA ARG A 183 17.72 -6.72 3.53
C ARG A 183 17.15 -5.36 3.93
N GLY A 184 17.67 -4.28 3.36
CA GLY A 184 17.13 -2.93 3.56
C GLY A 184 15.65 -2.84 3.19
N VAL A 185 15.23 -3.46 2.08
CA VAL A 185 13.81 -3.53 1.68
C VAL A 185 12.98 -4.33 2.68
N ALA A 186 13.47 -5.49 3.16
CA ALA A 186 12.79 -6.27 4.20
C ALA A 186 12.62 -5.46 5.50
N LEU A 187 13.68 -4.80 5.94
CA LEU A 187 13.69 -3.97 7.14
C LEU A 187 12.74 -2.77 7.02
N LEU A 188 12.64 -2.18 5.82
CA LEU A 188 11.70 -1.10 5.53
C LEU A 188 10.25 -1.57 5.66
N LYS A 189 9.90 -2.73 5.12
CA LYS A 189 8.58 -3.35 5.28
C LYS A 189 8.25 -3.68 6.74
N LEU A 190 9.25 -4.02 7.54
CA LEU A 190 9.15 -4.25 8.98
C LEU A 190 9.17 -2.95 9.82
N GLU A 191 9.15 -1.78 9.19
CA GLU A 191 9.26 -0.46 9.81
C GLU A 191 10.54 -0.26 10.65
N ARG A 192 11.57 -1.06 10.41
CA ARG A 192 12.90 -0.96 11.05
C ARG A 192 13.76 0.07 10.32
N PHE A 193 13.26 1.31 10.20
CA PHE A 193 13.77 2.38 9.33
C PHE A 193 15.25 2.71 9.53
N ALA A 194 15.72 2.78 10.78
CA ALA A 194 17.12 3.10 11.07
C ALA A 194 18.09 2.05 10.48
N GLN A 195 17.70 0.78 10.55
CA GLN A 195 18.51 -0.32 10.02
C GLN A 195 18.43 -0.36 8.49
N ALA A 196 17.26 -0.12 7.91
CA ALA A 196 17.08 -0.02 6.47
C ALA A 196 17.94 1.11 5.88
N LEU A 197 17.91 2.30 6.50
CA LEU A 197 18.75 3.44 6.08
C LEU A 197 20.24 3.10 6.14
N ALA A 198 20.70 2.44 7.22
CA ALA A 198 22.10 2.05 7.34
C ALA A 198 22.53 1.10 6.22
N ASP A 199 21.67 0.16 5.83
CA ASP A 199 21.94 -0.76 4.72
C ASP A 199 22.02 -0.02 3.37
N PHE A 200 21.04 0.82 3.05
CA PHE A 200 21.04 1.57 1.78
C PHE A 200 22.19 2.57 1.70
N GLN A 201 22.53 3.25 2.81
CA GLN A 201 23.68 4.16 2.89
C GLN A 201 25.01 3.42 2.66
N ARG A 202 25.12 2.18 3.15
CA ARG A 202 26.30 1.36 2.88
C ARG A 202 26.42 0.98 1.40
N VAL A 203 25.30 0.72 0.72
CA VAL A 203 25.29 0.53 -0.75
C VAL A 203 25.77 1.81 -1.44
N LEU A 204 25.24 2.98 -1.06
CA LEU A 204 25.63 4.27 -1.65
C LEU A 204 27.08 4.67 -1.35
N ALA A 205 27.66 4.21 -0.24
CA ALA A 205 29.08 4.44 0.04
C ALA A 205 30.00 3.74 -0.97
N GLN A 206 29.56 2.63 -1.55
CA GLN A 206 30.29 1.88 -2.58
C GLN A 206 29.88 2.29 -4.00
N ARG A 207 28.61 2.65 -4.18
CA ARG A 207 28.00 3.03 -5.46
C ARG A 207 27.17 4.32 -5.27
N PRO A 208 27.82 5.50 -5.31
CA PRO A 208 27.16 6.78 -4.97
C PRO A 208 26.00 7.18 -5.87
N ASP A 209 25.91 6.59 -7.06
CA ASP A 209 24.92 6.90 -8.10
C ASP A 209 23.96 5.71 -8.35
N ASP A 210 23.88 4.75 -7.42
CA ASP A 210 22.91 3.65 -7.48
C ASP A 210 21.49 4.23 -7.31
N GLU A 211 20.73 4.29 -8.41
CA GLU A 211 19.39 4.89 -8.45
C GLU A 211 18.42 4.19 -7.50
N ASP A 212 18.46 2.85 -7.44
CA ASP A 212 17.60 2.06 -6.55
C ASP A 212 17.91 2.37 -5.08
N ALA A 213 19.19 2.47 -4.73
CA ALA A 213 19.60 2.78 -3.36
C ALA A 213 19.24 4.23 -2.98
N LEU A 214 19.43 5.20 -3.88
CA LEU A 214 18.99 6.60 -3.67
C LEU A 214 17.47 6.66 -3.47
N TYR A 215 16.70 5.99 -4.34
CA TYR A 215 15.25 5.93 -4.19
C TYR A 215 14.84 5.32 -2.85
N ASN A 216 15.43 4.18 -2.46
CA ASN A 216 15.09 3.51 -1.22
C ASN A 216 15.49 4.32 0.03
N VAL A 217 16.60 5.06 0.01
CA VAL A 217 16.97 6.01 1.07
C VAL A 217 15.89 7.08 1.19
N ALA A 218 15.54 7.74 0.09
CA ALA A 218 14.55 8.81 0.10
C ALA A 218 13.18 8.31 0.55
N PHE A 219 12.74 7.16 0.05
CA PHE A 219 11.48 6.54 0.44
C PHE A 219 11.47 6.17 1.94
N THR A 220 12.57 5.63 2.47
CA THR A 220 12.70 5.29 3.90
C THR A 220 12.68 6.55 4.76
N LEU A 221 13.28 7.65 4.30
CA LEU A 221 13.22 8.95 4.98
C LEU A 221 11.78 9.47 5.04
N VAL A 222 11.01 9.43 3.94
CA VAL A 222 9.58 9.77 3.94
C VAL A 222 8.79 8.87 4.89
N ALA A 223 9.05 7.56 4.86
CA ALA A 223 8.39 6.60 5.73
C ALA A 223 8.69 6.82 7.23
N SER A 224 9.85 7.39 7.54
CA SER A 224 10.26 7.78 8.91
C SER A 224 10.00 9.26 9.26
N GLU A 225 9.17 9.95 8.47
CA GLU A 225 8.77 11.37 8.68
C GLU A 225 9.95 12.37 8.62
N ARG A 226 11.02 12.04 7.89
CA ARG A 226 12.19 12.88 7.63
C ARG A 226 12.12 13.49 6.22
N ASP A 227 10.96 14.04 5.88
CA ASP A 227 10.62 14.50 4.53
C ASP A 227 11.59 15.56 3.98
N GLY A 228 12.08 16.45 4.82
CA GLY A 228 13.07 17.46 4.40
C GLY A 228 14.39 16.87 3.92
N GLU A 229 14.87 15.80 4.55
CA GLU A 229 16.07 15.08 4.12
C GLU A 229 15.79 14.25 2.87
N ALA A 230 14.59 13.67 2.76
CA ALA A 230 14.17 12.92 1.60
C ALA A 230 14.22 13.78 0.32
N LEU A 231 13.81 15.05 0.39
CA LEU A 231 13.82 15.96 -0.76
C LEU A 231 15.23 16.11 -1.36
N ALA A 232 16.27 16.26 -0.53
CA ALA A 232 17.63 16.39 -1.00
C ALA A 232 18.12 15.14 -1.74
N VAL A 233 17.69 13.94 -1.30
CA VAL A 233 18.04 12.67 -1.94
C VAL A 233 17.27 12.49 -3.24
N TYR A 234 15.96 12.83 -3.26
CA TYR A 234 15.19 12.83 -4.51
C TYR A 234 15.73 13.82 -5.53
N ASP A 235 16.16 15.02 -5.09
CA ASP A 235 16.78 16.01 -5.98
C ASP A 235 18.07 15.47 -6.61
N LYS A 236 18.91 14.76 -5.84
CA LYS A 236 20.10 14.10 -6.37
C LYS A 236 19.75 13.04 -7.41
N LEU A 237 18.78 12.18 -7.14
CA LEU A 237 18.34 11.14 -8.07
C LEU A 237 17.75 11.75 -9.36
N LEU A 238 16.90 12.76 -9.23
CA LEU A 238 16.24 13.42 -10.36
C LEU A 238 17.21 14.32 -11.17
N ALA A 239 18.32 14.76 -10.61
CA ALA A 239 19.38 15.41 -11.36
C ALA A 239 20.09 14.44 -12.33
N ALA A 240 20.22 13.16 -11.96
CA ALA A 240 20.76 12.11 -12.81
C ALA A 240 19.70 11.55 -13.78
N ASN A 241 18.47 11.34 -13.30
CA ASN A 241 17.36 10.79 -14.07
C ASN A 241 16.10 11.64 -13.91
N PRO A 242 15.92 12.73 -14.69
CA PRO A 242 14.79 13.65 -14.57
C PRO A 242 13.41 13.04 -14.85
N ARG A 243 13.37 11.84 -15.44
CA ARG A 243 12.12 11.13 -15.78
C ARG A 243 11.85 9.92 -14.87
N HIS A 244 12.54 9.82 -13.77
CA HIS A 244 12.30 8.73 -12.80
C HIS A 244 10.96 8.94 -12.10
N VAL A 245 9.91 8.31 -12.63
CA VAL A 245 8.51 8.50 -12.22
C VAL A 245 8.30 8.27 -10.73
N GLU A 246 8.83 7.17 -10.19
CA GLU A 246 8.67 6.83 -8.76
C GLU A 246 9.36 7.86 -7.84
N ALA A 247 10.51 8.41 -8.27
CA ALA A 247 11.18 9.47 -7.51
C ALA A 247 10.41 10.79 -7.54
N LEU A 248 9.80 11.15 -8.68
CA LEU A 248 8.91 12.30 -8.78
C LEU A 248 7.70 12.13 -7.86
N LEU A 249 7.03 10.96 -7.88
CA LEU A 249 5.90 10.67 -6.98
C LEU A 249 6.31 10.78 -5.50
N GLY A 250 7.44 10.18 -5.13
CA GLY A 250 7.98 10.24 -3.77
C GLY A 250 8.35 11.66 -3.34
N LYS A 251 8.96 12.46 -4.24
CA LYS A 251 9.25 13.88 -3.99
C LYS A 251 7.97 14.69 -3.78
N GLY A 252 6.95 14.46 -4.62
CA GLY A 252 5.65 15.09 -4.47
C GLY A 252 5.00 14.76 -3.12
N ALA A 253 5.06 13.50 -2.68
CA ALA A 253 4.56 13.07 -1.38
C ALA A 253 5.31 13.74 -0.21
N ALA A 254 6.63 13.83 -0.27
CA ALA A 254 7.44 14.53 0.72
C ALA A 254 7.08 16.02 0.80
N LEU A 255 6.89 16.68 -0.34
CA LEU A 255 6.44 18.07 -0.41
C LEU A 255 5.04 18.26 0.21
N GLN A 256 4.10 17.34 -0.04
CA GLN A 256 2.77 17.36 0.58
C GLN A 256 2.86 17.21 2.12
N ASN A 257 3.69 16.28 2.60
CA ASN A 257 3.92 16.09 4.03
C ASN A 257 4.49 17.33 4.71
N LEU A 258 5.25 18.15 3.96
CA LEU A 258 5.77 19.45 4.39
C LEU A 258 4.81 20.60 4.11
N THR A 259 3.57 20.33 3.69
CA THR A 259 2.54 21.35 3.32
C THR A 259 2.95 22.27 2.17
N ARG A 260 3.96 21.90 1.38
CA ARG A 260 4.43 22.61 0.18
C ARG A 260 3.59 22.20 -1.03
N PHE A 261 2.28 22.37 -0.93
CA PHE A 261 1.31 21.80 -1.89
C PHE A 261 1.49 22.29 -3.32
N ALA A 262 1.80 23.58 -3.53
CA ALA A 262 2.01 24.12 -4.87
C ALA A 262 3.19 23.46 -5.59
N GLU A 263 4.27 23.22 -4.86
CA GLU A 263 5.44 22.54 -5.39
C GLU A 263 5.15 21.04 -5.63
N ALA A 264 4.38 20.40 -4.75
CA ALA A 264 3.94 19.03 -4.94
C ALA A 264 3.12 18.89 -6.24
N VAL A 265 2.15 19.79 -6.49
CA VAL A 265 1.36 19.79 -7.73
C VAL A 265 2.26 19.96 -8.95
N ALA A 266 3.23 20.87 -8.92
CA ALA A 266 4.17 21.05 -10.04
C ALA A 266 5.00 19.79 -10.34
N VAL A 267 5.37 19.01 -9.31
CA VAL A 267 6.08 17.73 -9.48
C VAL A 267 5.14 16.64 -10.02
N TYR A 268 3.91 16.56 -9.54
CA TYR A 268 2.93 15.61 -10.09
C TYR A 268 2.57 15.93 -11.54
N ASP A 269 2.51 17.23 -11.92
CA ASP A 269 2.29 17.64 -13.31
C ASP A 269 3.45 17.15 -14.21
N GLN A 270 4.70 17.05 -13.72
CA GLN A 270 5.80 16.45 -14.47
C GLN A 270 5.57 14.94 -14.68
N VAL A 271 5.07 14.21 -13.67
CA VAL A 271 4.68 12.79 -13.84
C VAL A 271 3.62 12.66 -14.92
N LEU A 272 2.56 13.48 -14.86
CA LEU A 272 1.45 13.44 -15.81
C LEU A 272 1.83 13.90 -17.22
N ALA A 273 2.90 14.67 -17.38
CA ALA A 273 3.47 14.99 -18.68
C ALA A 273 4.18 13.78 -19.32
N VAL A 274 4.70 12.84 -18.51
CA VAL A 274 5.32 11.59 -18.98
C VAL A 274 4.27 10.49 -19.18
N ASP A 275 3.37 10.33 -18.22
CA ASP A 275 2.28 9.36 -18.24
C ASP A 275 0.94 10.02 -17.87
N PRO A 276 0.18 10.50 -18.87
CA PRO A 276 -1.11 11.17 -18.64
C PRO A 276 -2.22 10.24 -18.10
N GLN A 277 -1.99 8.92 -18.01
CA GLN A 277 -2.96 7.96 -17.48
C GLN A 277 -2.59 7.46 -16.08
N ARG A 278 -1.57 8.01 -15.46
CA ARG A 278 -1.06 7.61 -14.16
C ARG A 278 -2.04 8.00 -13.03
N ALA A 279 -2.89 7.06 -12.62
CA ALA A 279 -3.99 7.31 -11.69
C ALA A 279 -3.53 7.77 -10.28
N ASP A 280 -2.42 7.24 -9.77
CA ASP A 280 -1.85 7.63 -8.48
C ASP A 280 -1.29 9.06 -8.48
N ALA A 281 -0.71 9.51 -9.61
CA ALA A 281 -0.27 10.89 -9.79
C ALA A 281 -1.45 11.88 -9.80
N HIS A 282 -2.51 11.56 -10.53
CA HIS A 282 -3.76 12.35 -10.53
C HIS A 282 -4.35 12.45 -9.12
N TYR A 283 -4.47 11.31 -8.41
CA TYR A 283 -5.01 11.29 -7.05
C TYR A 283 -4.15 12.08 -6.06
N SER A 284 -2.83 11.99 -6.17
CA SER A 284 -1.91 12.75 -5.32
C SER A 284 -1.97 14.25 -5.63
N ALA A 285 -2.02 14.63 -6.91
CA ALA A 285 -2.24 16.01 -7.31
C ALA A 285 -3.60 16.54 -6.80
N ALA A 286 -4.65 15.72 -6.85
CA ALA A 286 -5.98 16.07 -6.35
C ALA A 286 -5.96 16.44 -4.88
N THR A 287 -5.35 15.62 -4.02
CA THR A 287 -5.28 15.89 -2.57
C THR A 287 -4.49 17.16 -2.26
N ALA A 288 -3.40 17.43 -2.99
CA ALA A 288 -2.65 18.68 -2.87
C ALA A 288 -3.47 19.90 -3.33
N LEU A 289 -4.14 19.83 -4.48
CA LEU A 289 -5.00 20.89 -5.01
C LEU A 289 -6.16 21.19 -4.07
N LEU A 290 -6.83 20.17 -3.55
CA LEU A 290 -7.92 20.31 -2.59
C LEU A 290 -7.42 20.95 -1.29
N SER A 291 -6.22 20.58 -0.82
CA SER A 291 -5.60 21.22 0.36
C SER A 291 -5.30 22.71 0.18
N MET A 292 -5.09 23.13 -1.07
CA MET A 292 -4.92 24.54 -1.44
C MET A 292 -6.26 25.28 -1.64
N GLY A 293 -7.39 24.60 -1.60
CA GLY A 293 -8.71 25.15 -1.92
C GLY A 293 -9.02 25.22 -3.41
N ASN A 294 -8.20 24.62 -4.27
CA ASN A 294 -8.48 24.52 -5.70
C ASN A 294 -9.44 23.35 -5.97
N PHE A 295 -10.71 23.56 -5.68
CA PHE A 295 -11.74 22.52 -5.79
C PHE A 295 -12.04 22.16 -7.25
N GLN A 296 -12.00 23.11 -8.16
CA GLN A 296 -12.36 22.89 -9.56
C GLN A 296 -11.47 21.80 -10.19
N ARG A 297 -10.16 21.98 -10.16
CA ARG A 297 -9.23 20.98 -10.67
C ARG A 297 -9.12 19.81 -9.70
N GLY A 298 -9.02 20.07 -8.40
CA GLY A 298 -8.81 19.04 -7.39
C GLY A 298 -9.89 17.95 -7.37
N LEU A 299 -11.17 18.33 -7.45
CA LEU A 299 -12.27 17.36 -7.48
C LEU A 299 -12.28 16.56 -8.79
N SER A 300 -11.94 17.17 -9.93
CA SER A 300 -11.81 16.48 -11.21
C SER A 300 -10.70 15.43 -11.17
N GLU A 301 -9.53 15.82 -10.66
CA GLU A 301 -8.39 14.91 -10.48
C GLU A 301 -8.70 13.80 -9.46
N TYR A 302 -9.52 14.09 -8.43
CA TYR A 302 -9.90 13.12 -7.40
C TYR A 302 -10.72 11.94 -7.95
N GLU A 303 -11.40 12.12 -9.08
CA GLU A 303 -12.16 11.05 -9.73
C GLU A 303 -11.27 9.92 -10.27
N TRP A 304 -9.97 10.16 -10.46
CA TRP A 304 -9.01 9.12 -10.88
C TRP A 304 -8.78 8.04 -9.83
N ARG A 305 -9.12 8.28 -8.54
CA ARG A 305 -9.07 7.26 -7.49
C ARG A 305 -9.80 5.97 -7.88
N ARG A 306 -10.81 6.06 -8.74
CA ARG A 306 -11.60 4.92 -9.24
C ARG A 306 -10.81 3.99 -10.19
N ARG A 307 -9.65 4.45 -10.69
CA ARG A 307 -8.76 3.70 -11.58
C ARG A 307 -7.55 3.12 -10.85
N ILE A 308 -7.36 3.45 -9.58
CA ILE A 308 -6.29 2.87 -8.76
C ILE A 308 -6.63 1.42 -8.49
N VAL A 309 -5.67 0.50 -8.81
CA VAL A 309 -5.86 -0.97 -8.80
C VAL A 309 -6.35 -1.51 -7.45
N PRO A 310 -7.18 -2.59 -7.42
CA PRO A 310 -7.76 -3.18 -6.22
C PRO A 310 -6.70 -3.68 -5.21
N GLY A 311 -6.88 -3.28 -3.96
CA GLY A 311 -5.96 -3.49 -2.83
C GLY A 311 -5.78 -2.20 -2.02
N SER A 312 -5.97 -1.03 -2.64
CA SER A 312 -6.25 0.22 -1.97
C SER A 312 -7.75 0.33 -1.66
N ALA A 313 -8.12 1.06 -0.61
CA ALA A 313 -9.45 1.09 -0.01
C ALA A 313 -10.62 1.55 -0.91
N SER A 314 -10.44 1.81 -2.19
CA SER A 314 -11.48 2.25 -3.12
C SER A 314 -11.99 1.09 -3.99
N VAL A 315 -12.78 0.19 -3.39
CA VAL A 315 -13.53 -0.80 -4.18
C VAL A 315 -14.74 -0.09 -4.80
N VAL A 316 -14.61 0.35 -6.03
CA VAL A 316 -15.78 0.74 -6.83
C VAL A 316 -16.55 -0.54 -7.15
N GLN A 317 -17.78 -0.66 -6.64
CA GLN A 317 -18.65 -1.78 -7.00
C GLN A 317 -18.99 -1.67 -8.49
N PRO A 318 -18.85 -2.75 -9.28
CA PRO A 318 -19.17 -2.73 -10.69
C PRO A 318 -20.70 -2.83 -10.86
N PHE A 319 -21.37 -1.67 -10.93
CA PHE A 319 -22.77 -1.60 -11.32
C PHE A 319 -22.88 -1.53 -12.84
N ARG A 320 -23.98 -2.05 -13.41
CA ARG A 320 -24.28 -1.97 -14.85
C ARG A 320 -24.87 -0.62 -15.23
N GLU A 321 -25.56 0.01 -14.30
CA GLU A 321 -26.20 1.31 -14.45
C GLU A 321 -25.11 2.40 -14.58
N PRO A 322 -25.41 3.49 -15.31
CA PRO A 322 -24.44 4.56 -15.52
C PRO A 322 -24.08 5.30 -14.24
N ILE A 323 -22.82 5.67 -14.14
CA ILE A 323 -22.38 6.59 -13.07
C ILE A 323 -22.92 8.00 -13.38
N TRP A 324 -23.41 8.66 -12.34
CA TRP A 324 -23.84 10.05 -12.41
C TRP A 324 -22.81 10.94 -11.69
N LEU A 325 -22.29 11.92 -12.41
CA LEU A 325 -21.30 12.88 -11.89
C LEU A 325 -21.77 14.35 -12.09
N GLY A 326 -23.08 14.57 -12.18
CA GLY A 326 -23.67 15.90 -12.26
C GLY A 326 -24.03 16.36 -13.67
N GLU A 327 -23.94 15.47 -14.69
CA GLU A 327 -24.13 15.85 -16.10
C GLU A 327 -25.61 15.95 -16.52
N SER A 328 -26.47 15.20 -15.82
CA SER A 328 -27.88 15.08 -16.22
C SER A 328 -28.84 15.37 -15.05
N PRO A 329 -30.05 15.87 -15.33
CA PRO A 329 -31.08 16.05 -14.30
C PRO A 329 -31.47 14.74 -13.63
N LEU A 330 -31.75 14.80 -12.34
CA LEU A 330 -32.14 13.66 -11.51
C LEU A 330 -33.64 13.57 -11.23
N ARG A 331 -34.44 14.48 -11.81
CA ARG A 331 -35.89 14.47 -11.59
C ARG A 331 -36.48 13.11 -11.97
N ASP A 332 -37.26 12.55 -11.06
CA ASP A 332 -37.95 11.27 -11.19
C ASP A 332 -37.02 10.04 -11.38
N LYS A 333 -35.70 10.20 -11.14
CA LYS A 333 -34.73 9.12 -11.18
C LYS A 333 -34.40 8.60 -9.79
N THR A 334 -34.17 7.30 -9.71
CA THR A 334 -33.60 6.67 -8.50
C THR A 334 -32.07 6.69 -8.59
N LEU A 335 -31.44 7.46 -7.72
CA LEU A 335 -29.98 7.55 -7.60
C LEU A 335 -29.51 6.67 -6.44
N LEU A 336 -28.65 5.70 -6.75
CA LEU A 336 -27.91 4.95 -5.75
C LEU A 336 -26.64 5.71 -5.35
N ILE A 337 -26.54 6.18 -4.12
CA ILE A 337 -25.29 6.69 -3.54
C ILE A 337 -24.68 5.55 -2.73
N HIS A 338 -23.44 5.17 -3.03
CA HIS A 338 -22.79 4.05 -2.36
C HIS A 338 -21.48 4.45 -1.68
N ALA A 339 -21.27 3.89 -0.48
CA ALA A 339 -20.03 4.06 0.25
C ALA A 339 -18.88 3.34 -0.49
N GLU A 340 -17.69 3.96 -0.52
CA GLU A 340 -16.49 3.42 -1.17
C GLU A 340 -15.28 3.37 -0.23
N GLN A 341 -15.13 4.31 0.65
CA GLN A 341 -14.00 4.47 1.57
C GLN A 341 -14.44 4.30 3.04
N GLY A 342 -13.87 5.09 3.95
CA GLY A 342 -14.13 5.01 5.37
C GLY A 342 -15.53 5.49 5.79
N MET A 343 -15.89 5.19 7.02
CA MET A 343 -17.17 5.65 7.61
C MET A 343 -17.22 7.16 7.76
N GLY A 344 -16.07 7.81 8.03
CA GLY A 344 -15.97 9.27 8.09
C GLY A 344 -16.34 9.94 6.77
N ASP A 345 -15.95 9.34 5.65
CA ASP A 345 -16.24 9.85 4.30
C ASP A 345 -17.74 9.84 4.01
N VAL A 346 -18.44 8.79 4.46
CA VAL A 346 -19.91 8.71 4.35
C VAL A 346 -20.55 9.79 5.20
N LEU A 347 -20.17 9.91 6.49
CA LEU A 347 -20.71 10.91 7.40
C LEU A 347 -20.51 12.34 6.88
N TYR A 348 -19.36 12.60 6.29
CA TYR A 348 -19.05 13.87 5.64
C TYR A 348 -19.93 14.15 4.42
N ALA A 349 -20.08 13.18 3.52
CA ALA A 349 -20.67 13.41 2.21
C ALA A 349 -22.19 13.29 2.17
N VAL A 350 -22.84 12.63 3.14
CA VAL A 350 -24.32 12.54 3.17
C VAL A 350 -25.04 13.89 3.34
N ARG A 351 -24.31 14.97 3.63
CA ARG A 351 -24.85 16.35 3.61
C ARG A 351 -25.44 16.78 2.27
N TYR A 352 -25.02 16.13 1.18
CA TYR A 352 -25.52 16.39 -0.17
C TYR A 352 -26.88 15.73 -0.44
N VAL A 353 -27.27 14.72 0.34
CA VAL A 353 -28.50 13.94 0.12
C VAL A 353 -29.77 14.80 0.12
N PRO A 354 -29.98 15.71 1.08
CA PRO A 354 -31.16 16.57 1.06
C PRO A 354 -31.23 17.47 -0.18
N ARG A 355 -30.10 17.94 -0.68
CA ARG A 355 -30.03 18.79 -1.88
C ARG A 355 -30.37 18.00 -3.15
N LEU A 356 -29.91 16.75 -3.25
CA LEU A 356 -30.22 15.84 -4.37
C LEU A 356 -31.71 15.47 -4.37
N ALA A 357 -32.26 15.15 -3.22
CA ALA A 357 -33.71 14.92 -3.07
C ALA A 357 -34.53 16.18 -3.43
N GLY A 358 -34.08 17.37 -3.06
CA GLY A 358 -34.68 18.64 -3.46
C GLY A 358 -34.67 18.90 -4.97
N GLN A 359 -33.73 18.28 -5.72
CA GLN A 359 -33.69 18.29 -7.19
C GLN A 359 -34.64 17.23 -7.83
N GLY A 360 -35.38 16.49 -7.02
CA GLY A 360 -36.34 15.49 -7.47
C GLY A 360 -35.79 14.06 -7.60
N ALA A 361 -34.58 13.80 -7.09
CA ALA A 361 -34.03 12.46 -7.03
C ALA A 361 -34.67 11.62 -5.94
N ARG A 362 -34.98 10.36 -6.23
CA ARG A 362 -35.23 9.33 -5.22
C ARG A 362 -33.89 8.73 -4.78
N VAL A 363 -33.38 9.16 -3.63
CA VAL A 363 -32.04 8.75 -3.18
C VAL A 363 -32.11 7.44 -2.41
N VAL A 364 -31.38 6.43 -2.89
CA VAL A 364 -31.06 5.18 -2.18
C VAL A 364 -29.63 5.28 -1.71
N LEU A 365 -29.39 5.05 -0.42
CA LEU A 365 -28.06 5.19 0.19
C LEU A 365 -27.57 3.82 0.67
N GLN A 366 -26.47 3.31 0.06
CA GLN A 366 -25.80 2.09 0.48
C GLN A 366 -24.59 2.45 1.34
N VAL A 367 -24.55 1.94 2.58
CA VAL A 367 -23.56 2.33 3.59
C VAL A 367 -22.95 1.12 4.32
N HIS A 368 -21.93 1.35 5.12
CA HIS A 368 -21.45 0.37 6.09
C HIS A 368 -22.55 0.02 7.10
N ALA A 369 -22.67 -1.25 7.50
CA ALA A 369 -23.70 -1.72 8.41
C ALA A 369 -23.78 -0.91 9.71
N ALA A 370 -22.63 -0.49 10.25
CA ALA A 370 -22.56 0.32 11.47
C ALA A 370 -23.15 1.74 11.33
N LEU A 371 -23.30 2.26 10.11
CA LEU A 371 -23.88 3.58 9.86
C LEU A 371 -25.40 3.52 9.59
N LYS A 372 -25.92 2.36 9.18
CA LYS A 372 -27.33 2.22 8.76
C LYS A 372 -28.32 2.70 9.82
N PRO A 373 -28.19 2.34 11.12
CA PRO A 373 -29.15 2.79 12.14
C PRO A 373 -29.18 4.32 12.34
N LEU A 374 -28.02 4.97 12.22
CA LEU A 374 -27.92 6.43 12.30
C LEU A 374 -28.55 7.11 11.09
N LEU A 375 -28.27 6.59 9.89
CA LEU A 375 -28.64 7.23 8.63
C LEU A 375 -30.08 6.87 8.18
N ALA A 376 -30.76 5.92 8.84
CA ALA A 376 -32.13 5.55 8.53
C ALA A 376 -33.10 6.74 8.60
N GLY A 377 -32.80 7.74 9.43
CA GLY A 377 -33.58 8.99 9.56
C GLY A 377 -33.05 10.17 8.76
N LEU A 378 -32.08 9.96 7.85
CA LEU A 378 -31.48 11.04 7.08
C LEU A 378 -32.49 11.68 6.14
N GLN A 379 -32.67 12.99 6.29
CA GLN A 379 -33.58 13.75 5.44
C GLN A 379 -33.18 13.63 3.95
N GLY A 380 -34.15 13.31 3.09
CA GLY A 380 -33.95 13.16 1.67
C GLY A 380 -33.53 11.75 1.22
N ALA A 381 -33.13 10.86 2.13
CA ALA A 381 -32.89 9.45 1.81
C ALA A 381 -34.25 8.70 1.76
N ALA A 382 -34.60 8.16 0.59
CA ALA A 382 -35.80 7.35 0.42
C ALA A 382 -35.62 5.94 1.01
N LEU A 383 -34.40 5.43 1.01
CA LEU A 383 -34.03 4.13 1.56
C LEU A 383 -32.54 4.12 1.95
N VAL A 384 -32.24 3.49 3.08
CA VAL A 384 -30.87 3.22 3.51
C VAL A 384 -30.65 1.72 3.63
N VAL A 385 -29.67 1.17 2.92
CA VAL A 385 -29.31 -0.25 2.91
C VAL A 385 -27.87 -0.44 3.36
N ALA A 386 -27.58 -1.53 4.04
CA ALA A 386 -26.21 -1.88 4.38
C ALA A 386 -25.52 -2.57 3.18
N ARG A 387 -24.20 -2.50 3.12
CA ARG A 387 -23.42 -3.32 2.18
C ARG A 387 -23.75 -4.79 2.39
N GLY A 388 -23.99 -5.51 1.28
CA GLY A 388 -24.39 -6.92 1.29
C GLY A 388 -25.89 -7.16 1.34
N GLU A 389 -26.72 -6.15 1.66
CA GLU A 389 -28.17 -6.25 1.55
C GLU A 389 -28.62 -6.07 0.08
N PRO A 390 -29.78 -6.67 -0.31
CA PRO A 390 -30.33 -6.49 -1.66
C PRO A 390 -30.62 -5.01 -1.96
N LEU A 391 -30.22 -4.57 -3.14
CA LEU A 391 -30.50 -3.23 -3.64
C LEU A 391 -31.83 -3.22 -4.41
N PRO A 392 -32.67 -2.16 -4.27
CA PRO A 392 -33.77 -1.94 -5.18
C PRO A 392 -33.26 -1.57 -6.59
N ALA A 393 -34.11 -1.58 -7.59
CA ALA A 393 -33.79 -1.04 -8.89
C ALA A 393 -33.44 0.46 -8.79
N PHE A 394 -32.44 0.91 -9.55
CA PHE A 394 -32.02 2.29 -9.63
C PHE A 394 -31.61 2.65 -11.07
N ASP A 395 -31.67 3.93 -11.42
CA ASP A 395 -31.41 4.41 -12.78
C ASP A 395 -29.94 4.79 -13.01
N CYS A 396 -29.28 5.26 -11.96
CA CYS A 396 -27.87 5.65 -11.99
C CYS A 396 -27.26 5.56 -10.59
N HIS A 397 -25.93 5.58 -10.53
CA HIS A 397 -25.24 5.53 -9.24
C HIS A 397 -24.16 6.62 -9.11
N CYS A 398 -23.80 6.95 -7.87
CA CYS A 398 -22.71 7.88 -7.56
C CYS A 398 -21.92 7.35 -6.35
N PRO A 399 -20.60 7.20 -6.46
CA PRO A 399 -19.76 6.98 -5.28
C PRO A 399 -19.88 8.18 -4.32
N VAL A 400 -19.96 7.91 -3.04
CA VAL A 400 -20.23 8.96 -2.04
C VAL A 400 -19.21 10.10 -2.07
N MET A 401 -17.93 9.80 -2.35
CA MET A 401 -16.87 10.80 -2.46
C MET A 401 -16.83 11.54 -3.80
N SER A 402 -17.66 11.17 -4.77
CA SER A 402 -17.86 11.92 -6.01
C SER A 402 -18.94 12.99 -5.89
N LEU A 403 -19.70 13.03 -4.79
CA LEU A 403 -20.77 14.03 -4.58
C LEU A 403 -20.26 15.47 -4.63
N PRO A 404 -19.13 15.84 -4.01
CA PRO A 404 -18.60 17.20 -4.13
C PRO A 404 -18.33 17.60 -5.59
N TYR A 405 -17.80 16.69 -6.39
CA TYR A 405 -17.56 16.90 -7.82
C TYR A 405 -18.88 17.04 -8.59
N ALA A 406 -19.79 16.10 -8.44
CA ALA A 406 -21.08 16.07 -9.10
C ALA A 406 -21.92 17.33 -8.79
N MET A 407 -21.79 17.85 -7.56
CA MET A 407 -22.47 19.06 -7.08
C MET A 407 -21.67 20.35 -7.34
N LYS A 408 -20.55 20.28 -8.06
CA LYS A 408 -19.67 21.41 -8.41
C LYS A 408 -19.31 22.26 -7.19
N THR A 409 -18.94 21.60 -6.10
CA THR A 409 -18.61 22.26 -4.84
C THR A 409 -17.33 23.07 -4.99
N GLU A 410 -17.35 24.30 -4.54
CA GLU A 410 -16.21 25.17 -4.35
C GLU A 410 -16.03 25.51 -2.87
N LEU A 411 -14.89 26.03 -2.47
CA LEU A 411 -14.63 26.36 -1.07
C LEU A 411 -15.70 27.30 -0.48
N ALA A 412 -16.17 28.27 -1.27
CA ALA A 412 -17.20 29.22 -0.88
C ALA A 412 -18.63 28.65 -0.88
N THR A 413 -18.85 27.50 -1.56
CA THR A 413 -20.18 26.87 -1.69
C THR A 413 -20.32 25.56 -0.94
N ILE A 414 -19.34 25.25 -0.07
CA ILE A 414 -19.41 24.09 0.81
C ILE A 414 -20.74 24.12 1.58
N PRO A 415 -21.56 23.03 1.54
CA PRO A 415 -22.78 22.95 2.36
C PRO A 415 -22.40 22.74 3.83
N ALA A 416 -22.16 23.82 4.53
CA ALA A 416 -21.68 23.82 5.92
C ALA A 416 -22.83 23.90 6.96
N GLU A 417 -24.07 23.84 6.51
CA GLU A 417 -25.25 23.83 7.41
C GLU A 417 -25.22 22.59 8.30
N VAL A 418 -25.31 22.81 9.61
CA VAL A 418 -25.38 21.78 10.65
C VAL A 418 -26.46 22.15 11.67
N PRO A 419 -27.11 21.17 12.33
CA PRO A 419 -26.93 19.74 12.14
C PRO A 419 -27.66 19.19 10.91
N TYR A 420 -27.06 18.21 10.23
CA TYR A 420 -27.73 17.39 9.21
C TYR A 420 -27.85 15.92 9.61
N LEU A 421 -27.21 15.52 10.73
CA LEU A 421 -27.39 14.22 11.37
C LEU A 421 -27.92 14.39 12.78
N HIS A 422 -28.81 13.46 13.18
CA HIS A 422 -29.43 13.44 14.49
C HIS A 422 -29.37 12.04 15.09
N ALA A 423 -29.11 11.97 16.39
CA ALA A 423 -29.18 10.70 17.10
C ALA A 423 -30.63 10.23 17.25
N PRO A 424 -30.93 8.94 17.04
CA PRO A 424 -32.26 8.38 17.27
C PRO A 424 -32.71 8.56 18.74
N ALA A 425 -33.96 8.99 18.94
CA ALA A 425 -34.46 9.40 20.25
C ALA A 425 -34.47 8.25 21.28
N ASP A 426 -34.75 7.03 20.85
CA ASP A 426 -34.70 5.82 21.67
C ASP A 426 -33.30 5.54 22.18
N ARG A 427 -32.28 5.71 21.32
CA ARG A 427 -30.89 5.56 21.69
C ARG A 427 -30.42 6.66 22.66
N VAL A 428 -30.84 7.91 22.42
CA VAL A 428 -30.57 9.02 23.36
C VAL A 428 -31.13 8.72 24.73
N SER A 429 -32.37 8.24 24.81
CA SER A 429 -33.03 7.88 26.08
C SER A 429 -32.31 6.73 26.79
N TYR A 430 -31.91 5.70 26.03
CA TYR A 430 -31.16 4.56 26.56
C TYR A 430 -29.84 4.98 27.18
N TRP A 431 -29.01 5.77 26.45
CA TRP A 431 -27.71 6.21 26.94
C TRP A 431 -27.82 7.27 28.04
N ARG A 432 -28.84 8.13 28.03
CA ARG A 432 -29.09 9.10 29.10
C ARG A 432 -29.30 8.42 30.45
N ALA A 433 -29.98 7.29 30.48
CA ALA A 433 -30.22 6.52 31.70
C ALA A 433 -28.94 5.80 32.21
N ARG A 434 -27.97 5.58 31.36
CA ARG A 434 -26.73 4.82 31.65
C ARG A 434 -25.53 5.72 31.97
N LEU A 435 -25.52 6.92 31.42
CA LEU A 435 -24.41 7.85 31.68
C LEU A 435 -24.50 8.40 33.10
N PRO A 436 -23.36 8.49 33.83
CA PRO A 436 -23.33 9.06 35.17
C PRO A 436 -23.89 10.49 35.20
N GLN A 437 -24.65 10.80 36.23
CA GLN A 437 -25.05 12.16 36.49
C GLN A 437 -23.88 12.92 37.12
N THR A 438 -23.48 14.04 36.51
CA THR A 438 -22.36 14.87 36.96
C THR A 438 -22.62 16.34 36.65
N THR A 439 -22.10 17.22 37.50
CA THR A 439 -22.04 18.65 37.27
C THR A 439 -20.76 19.04 36.50
N ALA A 440 -19.78 18.13 36.41
CA ALA A 440 -18.57 18.34 35.65
C ALA A 440 -18.84 18.44 34.14
N LEU A 441 -17.94 19.09 33.43
CA LEU A 441 -17.98 19.21 31.97
C LEU A 441 -17.89 17.79 31.34
N ARG A 442 -18.85 17.36 30.52
CA ARG A 442 -18.83 16.07 29.86
C ARG A 442 -18.08 16.17 28.53
N VAL A 443 -16.93 15.49 28.45
CA VAL A 443 -16.07 15.52 27.27
C VAL A 443 -15.92 14.13 26.68
N GLY A 444 -16.32 13.97 25.43
CA GLY A 444 -15.98 12.76 24.65
C GLY A 444 -14.54 12.82 24.19
N ILE A 445 -13.79 11.71 24.28
CA ILE A 445 -12.41 11.67 23.83
C ILE A 445 -12.10 10.50 22.92
N VAL A 446 -11.39 10.79 21.79
CA VAL A 446 -10.90 9.79 20.83
C VAL A 446 -9.49 10.19 20.40
N TRP A 447 -8.53 9.31 20.58
CA TRP A 447 -7.13 9.63 20.26
C TRP A 447 -6.51 8.77 19.16
N CYS A 448 -7.19 7.69 18.72
CA CYS A 448 -6.71 6.85 17.65
C CYS A 448 -7.86 6.38 16.73
N GLY A 449 -7.50 6.10 15.49
CA GLY A 449 -8.40 5.58 14.47
C GLY A 449 -8.31 4.06 14.33
N ASN A 450 -8.48 3.59 13.08
CA ASN A 450 -8.35 2.17 12.75
C ASN A 450 -6.88 1.83 12.47
N PRO A 451 -6.21 0.98 13.26
CA PRO A 451 -4.79 0.64 13.06
C PRO A 451 -4.52 -0.13 11.75
N ALA A 452 -5.55 -0.72 11.13
CA ALA A 452 -5.40 -1.34 9.81
C ALA A 452 -5.23 -0.32 8.66
N PHE A 453 -5.46 0.96 8.93
CA PHE A 453 -5.23 2.02 7.96
C PHE A 453 -3.78 2.49 8.01
N LYS A 454 -3.03 2.34 6.89
CA LYS A 454 -1.58 2.62 6.84
C LYS A 454 -1.19 4.03 7.31
N GLU A 455 -2.00 5.04 7.02
CA GLU A 455 -1.73 6.43 7.42
C GLU A 455 -2.20 6.75 8.84
N ASP A 456 -2.77 5.80 9.57
CA ASP A 456 -3.32 6.02 10.92
C ASP A 456 -2.24 6.49 11.91
N ARG A 457 -1.00 6.05 11.75
CA ARG A 457 0.14 6.47 12.58
C ARG A 457 0.41 7.99 12.57
N ARG A 458 0.05 8.69 11.49
CA ARG A 458 0.26 10.15 11.36
C ARG A 458 -0.81 10.97 12.05
N ARG A 459 -1.97 10.37 12.38
CA ARG A 459 -3.12 11.03 13.00
C ARG A 459 -3.51 10.47 14.34
N SER A 460 -3.04 9.26 14.69
CA SER A 460 -3.33 8.60 15.95
C SER A 460 -2.26 8.88 17.00
N LEU A 461 -2.71 9.07 18.25
CA LEU A 461 -1.87 9.27 19.40
C LEU A 461 -1.85 8.00 20.26
N LYS A 462 -0.82 7.85 21.08
CA LYS A 462 -0.76 6.81 22.11
C LYS A 462 -1.45 7.32 23.38
N PHE A 463 -1.99 6.42 24.18
CA PHE A 463 -2.66 6.77 25.44
C PHE A 463 -1.79 7.67 26.33
N ALA A 464 -0.51 7.34 26.53
CA ALA A 464 0.40 8.14 27.33
C ALA A 464 0.57 9.60 26.85
N GLN A 465 0.31 9.89 25.57
CA GLN A 465 0.39 11.26 25.07
C GLN A 465 -0.85 12.06 25.46
N ILE A 466 -2.03 11.43 25.60
CA ILE A 466 -3.29 12.13 25.95
C ILE A 466 -3.53 12.21 27.47
N GLU A 467 -2.78 11.48 28.29
CA GLU A 467 -2.91 11.53 29.75
C GLU A 467 -2.90 12.96 30.34
N PRO A 468 -2.09 13.92 29.83
CA PRO A 468 -2.16 15.30 30.32
C PRO A 468 -3.52 15.99 30.12
N ILE A 469 -4.28 15.61 29.09
CA ILE A 469 -5.66 16.10 28.90
C ILE A 469 -6.58 15.50 29.94
N LEU A 470 -6.45 14.17 30.19
CA LEU A 470 -7.26 13.46 31.17
C LEU A 470 -7.03 13.92 32.61
N ALA A 471 -5.89 14.54 32.90
CA ALA A 471 -5.59 15.11 34.20
C ALA A 471 -6.32 16.42 34.51
N THR A 472 -7.13 16.95 33.56
CA THR A 472 -7.92 18.19 33.76
C THR A 472 -9.01 17.95 34.80
N THR A 473 -9.07 18.79 35.84
CA THR A 473 -10.09 18.75 36.90
C THR A 473 -11.44 19.29 36.40
N ASP A 474 -12.53 18.94 37.09
CA ASP A 474 -13.90 19.37 36.80
C ASP A 474 -14.40 18.93 35.40
N VAL A 475 -13.78 17.90 34.84
CA VAL A 475 -14.13 17.27 33.56
C VAL A 475 -14.42 15.79 33.80
N PHE A 476 -15.54 15.30 33.24
CA PHE A 476 -15.86 13.89 33.17
C PHE A 476 -15.65 13.42 31.72
N PHE A 477 -14.71 12.51 31.52
CA PHE A 477 -14.36 12.02 30.19
C PHE A 477 -15.12 10.75 29.82
N ILE A 478 -15.51 10.65 28.56
CA ILE A 478 -16.13 9.47 27.96
C ILE A 478 -15.31 9.07 26.73
N SER A 479 -14.62 7.94 26.81
CA SER A 479 -13.78 7.42 25.71
C SER A 479 -14.60 6.54 24.78
N PHE A 480 -14.45 6.78 23.48
CA PHE A 480 -15.11 6.04 22.39
C PHE A 480 -14.14 5.10 21.64
N ASN A 481 -12.87 5.06 21.98
CA ASN A 481 -11.89 4.25 21.25
C ASN A 481 -12.27 2.77 21.26
N PRO A 482 -12.55 2.14 20.09
CA PRO A 482 -12.75 0.70 20.03
C PRO A 482 -11.40 -0.02 20.16
N GLY A 483 -11.40 -1.19 20.79
CA GLY A 483 -10.25 -2.12 20.72
C GLY A 483 -8.98 -1.68 21.46
N ILE A 484 -9.08 -0.81 22.47
CA ILE A 484 -7.93 -0.48 23.31
C ILE A 484 -7.39 -1.72 24.03
N GLY A 485 -6.05 -1.82 24.12
CA GLY A 485 -5.37 -2.93 24.78
C GLY A 485 -5.64 -3.01 26.28
N GLU A 486 -5.38 -4.16 26.87
CA GLU A 486 -5.60 -4.37 28.31
C GLU A 486 -4.74 -3.41 29.17
N ARG A 487 -3.52 -3.12 28.73
CA ARG A 487 -2.62 -2.16 29.39
C ARG A 487 -3.22 -0.76 29.44
N GLU A 488 -3.82 -0.30 28.34
CA GLU A 488 -4.46 1.01 28.27
C GLU A 488 -5.74 1.05 29.09
N ARG A 489 -6.56 -0.02 29.07
CA ARG A 489 -7.73 -0.15 29.93
C ARG A 489 -7.37 -0.08 31.40
N THR A 490 -6.29 -0.75 31.81
CA THR A 490 -5.81 -0.71 33.20
C THR A 490 -5.34 0.69 33.58
N ALA A 491 -4.61 1.38 32.70
CA ALA A 491 -4.20 2.76 32.93
C ALA A 491 -5.40 3.71 33.07
N MET A 492 -6.40 3.57 32.20
CA MET A 492 -7.65 4.36 32.26
C MET A 492 -8.46 4.10 33.53
N ALA A 493 -8.50 2.86 34.01
CA ALA A 493 -9.19 2.51 35.26
C ALA A 493 -8.64 3.22 36.50
N GLY A 494 -7.39 3.73 36.43
CA GLY A 494 -6.80 4.60 37.44
C GLY A 494 -7.42 6.00 37.51
N HIS A 495 -8.19 6.41 36.52
CA HIS A 495 -8.86 7.72 36.44
C HIS A 495 -10.36 7.59 36.71
N SER A 496 -10.80 7.82 37.94
CA SER A 496 -12.19 7.64 38.38
C SER A 496 -13.23 8.52 37.61
N HIS A 497 -12.76 9.56 36.93
CA HIS A 497 -13.55 10.49 36.12
C HIS A 497 -13.48 10.17 34.61
N VAL A 498 -12.99 8.99 34.24
CA VAL A 498 -12.94 8.51 32.85
C VAL A 498 -13.79 7.25 32.71
N LEU A 499 -14.82 7.32 31.87
CA LEU A 499 -15.67 6.19 31.50
C LEU A 499 -15.29 5.72 30.09
N HIS A 500 -14.97 4.45 29.93
CA HIS A 500 -14.70 3.85 28.62
C HIS A 500 -15.92 3.10 28.11
N LEU A 501 -16.43 3.51 26.93
CA LEU A 501 -17.60 2.93 26.29
C LEU A 501 -17.27 2.21 24.98
N GLY A 502 -16.03 2.19 24.51
CA GLY A 502 -15.69 1.73 23.17
C GLY A 502 -16.21 0.34 22.81
N SER A 503 -16.23 -0.62 23.75
CA SER A 503 -16.77 -1.97 23.55
C SER A 503 -18.29 -2.08 23.71
N GLU A 504 -18.97 -1.08 24.27
CA GLU A 504 -20.41 -1.07 24.50
C GLU A 504 -21.20 -0.41 23.37
N LEU A 505 -20.52 0.41 22.56
CA LEU A 505 -21.14 1.07 21.40
C LEU A 505 -21.26 0.07 20.25
N ARG A 506 -22.50 -0.26 19.88
CA ARG A 506 -22.81 -1.28 18.86
C ARG A 506 -22.69 -0.74 17.44
N ASP A 507 -22.98 0.56 17.27
CA ASP A 507 -23.07 1.24 15.99
C ASP A 507 -22.93 2.77 16.15
N PHE A 508 -22.94 3.50 15.05
CA PHE A 508 -22.86 4.97 15.06
C PHE A 508 -24.11 5.67 15.60
N ALA A 509 -25.25 4.98 15.70
CA ALA A 509 -26.42 5.55 16.37
C ALA A 509 -26.20 5.61 17.89
N ASP A 510 -25.55 4.60 18.49
CA ASP A 510 -25.14 4.63 19.89
C ASP A 510 -24.10 5.75 20.12
N THR A 511 -23.09 5.83 19.25
CA THR A 511 -22.06 6.90 19.33
C THR A 511 -22.69 8.29 19.24
N ALA A 512 -23.61 8.51 18.30
CA ALA A 512 -24.34 9.76 18.17
C ALA A 512 -25.20 10.08 19.41
N ALA A 513 -25.86 9.07 19.99
CA ALA A 513 -26.69 9.22 21.18
C ALA A 513 -25.88 9.63 22.42
N VAL A 514 -24.66 9.12 22.55
CA VAL A 514 -23.73 9.58 23.61
C VAL A 514 -23.25 10.99 23.30
N ILE A 515 -22.78 11.28 22.06
CA ILE A 515 -22.32 12.62 21.64
C ILE A 515 -23.40 13.68 21.87
N ALA A 516 -24.67 13.36 21.66
CA ALA A 516 -25.79 14.27 21.90
C ALA A 516 -25.89 14.77 23.35
N GLN A 517 -25.25 14.11 24.29
CA GLN A 517 -25.28 14.40 25.74
C GLN A 517 -23.97 14.99 26.25
N LEU A 518 -23.01 15.25 25.34
CA LEU A 518 -21.73 15.85 25.69
C LEU A 518 -21.75 17.35 25.50
N ASP A 519 -20.91 18.02 26.27
CA ASP A 519 -20.65 19.46 26.13
C ASP A 519 -19.59 19.72 25.04
N LEU A 520 -18.64 18.78 24.89
CA LEU A 520 -17.52 18.87 23.94
C LEU A 520 -17.09 17.46 23.49
N VAL A 521 -16.61 17.35 22.27
CA VAL A 521 -15.87 16.18 21.77
C VAL A 521 -14.44 16.60 21.46
N ILE A 522 -13.43 15.89 21.95
CA ILE A 522 -12.01 16.04 21.61
C ILE A 522 -11.59 14.78 20.84
N THR A 523 -11.12 14.92 19.64
CA THR A 523 -10.81 13.74 18.79
C THR A 523 -9.61 14.01 17.87
N SER A 524 -8.86 12.97 17.54
CA SER A 524 -7.99 13.03 16.36
C SER A 524 -8.85 12.98 15.09
N ASP A 525 -8.23 13.08 13.90
CA ASP A 525 -8.94 13.00 12.61
C ASP A 525 -9.53 11.60 12.39
N THR A 526 -10.75 11.40 12.88
CA THR A 526 -11.48 10.13 12.85
C THR A 526 -12.93 10.34 12.40
N SER A 527 -13.66 9.24 12.18
CA SER A 527 -15.10 9.28 11.89
C SER A 527 -15.92 9.99 12.98
N VAL A 528 -15.44 10.03 14.22
CA VAL A 528 -16.08 10.75 15.33
C VAL A 528 -16.01 12.26 15.13
N ALA A 529 -14.91 12.79 14.56
CA ALA A 529 -14.82 14.19 14.19
C ALA A 529 -15.92 14.61 13.22
N HIS A 530 -16.11 13.79 12.17
CA HIS A 530 -17.15 13.99 11.17
C HIS A 530 -18.57 13.85 11.76
N LEU A 531 -18.77 12.87 12.64
CA LEU A 531 -20.07 12.68 13.31
C LEU A 531 -20.45 13.87 14.21
N ALA A 532 -19.55 14.27 15.10
CA ALA A 532 -19.78 15.39 16.00
C ALA A 532 -20.02 16.70 15.22
N GLY A 533 -19.22 16.95 14.18
CA GLY A 533 -19.41 18.08 13.27
C GLY A 533 -20.74 18.04 12.54
N ALA A 534 -21.14 16.90 12.00
CA ALA A 534 -22.42 16.69 11.31
C ALA A 534 -23.65 16.90 12.23
N MET A 535 -23.49 16.61 13.52
CA MET A 535 -24.51 16.85 14.55
C MET A 535 -24.48 18.29 15.09
N GLY A 536 -23.60 19.16 14.59
CA GLY A 536 -23.44 20.54 15.07
C GLY A 536 -22.94 20.65 16.53
N ARG A 537 -22.31 19.57 17.06
CA ARG A 537 -21.81 19.57 18.43
C ARG A 537 -20.43 20.22 18.50
N PRO A 538 -20.08 20.91 19.59
CA PRO A 538 -18.74 21.43 19.79
C PRO A 538 -17.71 20.31 19.67
N VAL A 539 -16.74 20.45 18.76
CA VAL A 539 -15.72 19.44 18.54
C VAL A 539 -14.34 20.10 18.36
N TRP A 540 -13.36 19.60 19.09
CA TRP A 540 -11.97 19.97 18.96
C TRP A 540 -11.23 18.83 18.26
N ILE A 541 -10.60 19.14 17.13
CA ILE A 541 -9.95 18.13 16.29
C ILE A 541 -8.43 18.33 16.38
N MET A 542 -7.76 17.31 16.93
CA MET A 542 -6.30 17.24 16.99
C MET A 542 -5.76 16.74 15.66
N LEU A 543 -4.92 17.53 15.00
CA LEU A 543 -4.46 17.28 13.63
C LEU A 543 -2.94 17.19 13.55
N GLY A 544 -2.46 16.28 12.70
CA GLY A 544 -1.07 16.23 12.27
C GLY A 544 -0.64 17.52 11.55
N PHE A 545 0.65 17.60 11.21
CA PHE A 545 1.24 18.76 10.53
C PHE A 545 0.61 18.99 9.13
N ALA A 546 0.50 17.91 8.34
CA ALA A 546 -0.22 17.87 7.07
C ALA A 546 -1.52 17.08 7.25
N PRO A 547 -2.64 17.73 7.58
CA PRO A 547 -3.91 17.06 7.79
C PRO A 547 -4.58 16.67 6.46
N ASP A 548 -5.68 15.92 6.56
CA ASP A 548 -6.57 15.69 5.41
C ASP A 548 -7.02 17.02 4.81
N TRP A 549 -7.19 17.04 3.48
CA TRP A 549 -7.54 18.23 2.72
C TRP A 549 -8.82 18.94 3.23
N ARG A 550 -9.75 18.20 3.84
CA ARG A 550 -10.97 18.76 4.44
C ARG A 550 -10.70 19.69 5.61
N PHE A 551 -9.54 19.57 6.24
CA PHE A 551 -9.11 20.38 7.39
C PHE A 551 -7.90 21.28 7.07
N ALA A 552 -7.47 21.38 5.80
CA ALA A 552 -6.24 22.07 5.42
C ALA A 552 -6.40 23.59 5.22
N HIS A 553 -7.62 24.07 4.93
CA HIS A 553 -7.86 25.45 4.45
C HIS A 553 -7.65 26.53 5.51
N ASP A 554 -7.92 26.23 6.78
CA ASP A 554 -7.72 27.15 7.90
C ASP A 554 -6.97 26.41 9.02
N ARG A 555 -6.24 27.16 9.85
CA ARG A 555 -5.47 26.54 10.95
C ARG A 555 -6.30 26.26 12.19
N GLU A 556 -7.37 26.98 12.41
CA GLU A 556 -8.18 26.95 13.64
C GLU A 556 -9.63 26.52 13.41
N ARG A 557 -10.17 26.69 12.20
CA ARG A 557 -11.57 26.46 11.88
C ARG A 557 -11.73 25.50 10.71
N SER A 558 -12.84 24.77 10.72
CA SER A 558 -13.20 23.88 9.61
C SER A 558 -14.18 24.59 8.67
N SER A 559 -13.89 24.59 7.37
CA SER A 559 -14.83 25.04 6.34
C SER A 559 -16.07 24.12 6.22
N TRP A 560 -15.96 22.88 6.71
CA TRP A 560 -17.02 21.88 6.62
C TRP A 560 -17.92 21.81 7.86
N TYR A 561 -17.39 22.20 9.04
CA TYR A 561 -18.09 22.09 10.32
C TYR A 561 -17.87 23.38 11.14
N PRO A 562 -18.85 24.30 11.14
CA PRO A 562 -18.73 25.56 11.90
C PRO A 562 -18.52 25.37 13.41
N SER A 563 -18.96 24.22 13.96
CA SER A 563 -18.78 23.86 15.38
C SER A 563 -17.41 23.29 15.71
N ALA A 564 -16.54 23.07 14.70
CA ALA A 564 -15.23 22.48 14.89
C ALA A 564 -14.13 23.52 15.11
N ARG A 565 -13.28 23.29 16.12
CA ARG A 565 -12.01 23.98 16.34
C ARG A 565 -10.85 23.05 16.08
N LEU A 566 -9.85 23.49 15.35
CA LEU A 566 -8.72 22.69 14.90
C LEU A 566 -7.48 22.97 15.75
N PHE A 567 -6.83 21.93 16.21
CA PHE A 567 -5.57 21.97 16.96
C PHE A 567 -4.50 21.25 16.16
N ARG A 568 -3.78 21.96 15.30
CA ARG A 568 -2.79 21.40 14.38
C ARG A 568 -1.39 21.45 14.96
N GLN A 569 -0.54 20.46 14.64
CA GLN A 569 0.88 20.51 14.92
C GLN A 569 1.53 21.76 14.29
N ASN A 570 2.46 22.39 15.01
CA ASN A 570 3.24 23.51 14.50
C ASN A 570 4.49 23.07 13.74
N ALA A 571 5.00 21.88 14.07
CA ALA A 571 6.07 21.19 13.36
C ALA A 571 5.71 19.71 13.26
N GLN A 572 6.26 19.02 12.28
CA GLN A 572 6.02 17.61 12.07
C GLN A 572 6.39 16.80 13.33
N GLY A 573 5.46 15.95 13.81
CA GLY A 573 5.64 15.15 15.03
C GLY A 573 5.39 15.89 16.35
N ASP A 574 5.10 17.22 16.36
CA ASP A 574 4.85 18.00 17.57
C ASP A 574 3.44 17.75 18.16
N TRP A 575 3.20 16.52 18.59
CA TRP A 575 1.99 16.22 19.35
C TRP A 575 1.96 16.82 20.74
N ALA A 576 3.12 17.01 21.38
CA ALA A 576 3.20 17.60 22.72
C ALA A 576 2.64 19.04 22.73
N GLY A 577 2.98 19.84 21.72
CA GLY A 577 2.45 21.21 21.58
C GLY A 577 0.94 21.24 21.30
N VAL A 578 0.40 20.24 20.58
CA VAL A 578 -1.06 20.10 20.38
C VAL A 578 -1.75 19.80 21.69
N ILE A 579 -1.28 18.78 22.40
CA ILE A 579 -1.85 18.31 23.68
C ILE A 579 -1.86 19.45 24.72
N GLU A 580 -0.76 20.20 24.82
CA GLU A 580 -0.67 21.29 25.79
C GLU A 580 -1.69 22.42 25.46
N ARG A 581 -1.85 22.79 24.21
CA ARG A 581 -2.87 23.78 23.80
C ARG A 581 -4.28 23.30 24.09
N VAL A 582 -4.60 22.04 23.78
CA VAL A 582 -5.90 21.42 24.11
C VAL A 582 -6.14 21.43 25.61
N ARG A 583 -5.14 21.05 26.41
CA ARG A 583 -5.21 21.01 27.88
C ARG A 583 -5.47 22.41 28.48
N LEU A 584 -4.75 23.44 28.00
CA LEU A 584 -4.92 24.81 28.48
C LEU A 584 -6.32 25.34 28.18
N GLU A 585 -6.80 25.16 26.98
CA GLU A 585 -8.14 25.56 26.57
C GLU A 585 -9.25 24.81 27.30
N LEU A 586 -9.06 23.50 27.55
CA LEU A 586 -10.01 22.68 28.29
C LEU A 586 -10.10 23.14 29.76
N ASN A 587 -8.97 23.43 30.38
CA ASN A 587 -8.92 24.01 31.73
C ASN A 587 -9.64 25.36 31.81
N ALA A 588 -9.48 26.20 30.78
CA ALA A 588 -10.17 27.49 30.71
C ALA A 588 -11.69 27.29 30.57
N LEU A 589 -12.13 26.35 29.73
CA LEU A 589 -13.55 26.03 29.52
C LEU A 589 -14.19 25.46 30.78
N ALA A 590 -13.51 24.54 31.49
CA ALA A 590 -14.01 23.95 32.74
C ALA A 590 -14.22 24.98 33.84
N LYS A 591 -13.37 26.01 33.93
CA LYS A 591 -13.50 27.11 34.92
C LYS A 591 -14.62 28.10 34.62
N GLN A 592 -15.15 28.16 33.40
CA GLN A 592 -16.23 29.06 33.00
C GLN A 592 -17.63 28.51 33.29
N ARG A 593 -17.73 27.25 33.70
CA ARG A 593 -18.96 26.55 34.04
C ARG A 593 -19.22 26.55 35.55
#